data_31213eafda243bf0b9cba2d5fedfa0b3
#
_entry.id   31213eafda243bf0b9cba2d5fedfa0b3
#
_cell.length_a   1.000
_cell.length_b   1.000
_cell.length_c   1.000
_cell.angle_alpha   90.00
_cell.angle_beta   90.00
_cell.angle_gamma   90.00
#
_symmetry.space_group_name_H-M   'P 1'
#
loop_
_entity.id
_entity.type
_entity.pdbx_description
1 polymer ?
#
loop_
_entity_poly.entity_id
_entity_poly.type
_entity_poly.pdbx_seq_one_letter_code
_entity_poly.pdbx_strand_id
1 'polypeptide(L)'
;MSSTPQPLSRRGALLAGTAALAGGLGLAGRTDAAVRTPGRARSPLAALTPAQRAGQRVIHSYAGLTPPAGLMDAIRQGRTAGVIFFGENIKNLSQIDGVIQAMNEANASAPVKAPLLLMTDQEGGLVRRLPGEPVLSAKEVGASTDPEGQAEFTGSGAGMNLAGVGMNVNLAPVLDVYRTAGDFTDQYKRSYSKDQAAVSACGSAFVTAQQDAGVAATAKHFPGLGAASAGQNTDLGPVTLTTSAATLRGVDEVPYRAAISAGTKLVMLSWAVYPALDADRPAGLSATVVGELRNRLGFTGVTVTDALEAGALQAYGSTAKRSVLAAAAGMDLILCSARDADQGAEAVTALSEALAAGTLDGAAFDAGAGRVNALRAGLS
;
A
#
# COMPACT_ATOMS: atom_id res chain seq x y z
N MET A 1 60.95 16.68 -10.05
CA MET A 1 61.22 16.13 -8.72
C MET A 1 59.96 15.47 -8.27
N SER A 2 59.78 14.18 -8.57
CA SER A 2 60.02 13.02 -7.72
C SER A 2 59.14 13.09 -6.46
N SER A 3 58.26 12.18 -6.14
CA SER A 3 58.30 10.73 -6.30
C SER A 3 56.91 10.13 -5.90
N THR A 4 56.48 9.14 -6.66
CA THR A 4 55.48 8.12 -6.26
C THR A 4 56.09 7.17 -5.24
N PRO A 5 55.31 6.43 -4.49
CA PRO A 5 55.58 5.01 -4.38
C PRO A 5 54.34 4.10 -4.62
N GLN A 6 54.67 2.93 -5.11
CA GLN A 6 53.88 1.82 -5.55
C GLN A 6 53.52 0.84 -4.40
N PRO A 7 52.75 -0.25 -4.71
CA PRO A 7 51.98 -1.04 -3.74
C PRO A 7 52.72 -2.26 -3.23
N LEU A 8 52.28 -2.80 -2.10
CA LEU A 8 52.75 -4.09 -1.57
C LEU A 8 51.65 -5.14 -1.63
N SER A 9 51.93 -6.16 -2.44
CA SER A 9 51.26 -7.45 -2.45
C SER A 9 51.77 -8.33 -1.30
N ARG A 10 50.90 -9.12 -0.69
CA ARG A 10 51.32 -10.36 -0.02
C ARG A 10 50.38 -11.51 -0.32
N ARG A 11 50.96 -12.49 -1.01
CA ARG A 11 50.54 -13.89 -1.19
C ARG A 11 50.98 -14.73 0.02
N GLY A 12 50.29 -15.85 0.19
CA GLY A 12 50.78 -17.04 0.91
C GLY A 12 49.88 -17.41 2.07
N ALA A 13 49.55 -18.65 2.39
CA ALA A 13 49.96 -19.94 1.81
C ALA A 13 48.95 -21.00 2.34
N LEU A 14 48.74 -22.03 1.54
CA LEU A 14 48.14 -23.32 1.92
C LEU A 14 48.97 -24.02 2.99
N LEU A 15 48.31 -24.75 3.89
CA LEU A 15 48.87 -25.94 4.51
C LEU A 15 47.80 -27.02 4.65
N ALA A 16 48.01 -28.09 3.91
CA ALA A 16 47.35 -29.38 4.06
C ALA A 16 47.96 -30.14 5.22
N GLY A 17 47.16 -30.86 5.98
CA GLY A 17 47.63 -31.79 7.00
C GLY A 17 46.74 -33.02 7.03
N THR A 18 47.17 -34.07 6.37
CA THR A 18 46.66 -35.44 6.48
C THR A 18 47.25 -36.12 7.71
N ALA A 19 46.45 -36.77 8.53
CA ALA A 19 46.90 -37.89 9.38
C ALA A 19 45.76 -38.90 9.50
N ALA A 20 46.07 -40.12 9.06
CA ALA A 20 45.29 -41.33 9.25
C ALA A 20 45.82 -42.09 10.49
N LEU A 21 44.95 -42.92 11.09
CA LEU A 21 45.11 -44.28 11.63
C LEU A 21 44.27 -44.49 12.89
N ALA A 22 43.36 -45.33 12.79
CA ALA A 22 43.19 -46.74 13.07
C ALA A 22 42.48 -47.08 14.39
N GLY A 23 41.41 -47.81 14.27
CA GLY A 23 41.15 -49.00 15.08
C GLY A 23 40.38 -48.85 16.38
N GLY A 24 39.14 -49.34 16.37
CA GLY A 24 38.38 -49.57 17.59
C GLY A 24 36.96 -50.05 17.31
N LEU A 25 36.75 -51.35 17.17
CA LEU A 25 35.45 -52.01 17.17
C LEU A 25 34.77 -51.81 18.55
N GLY A 26 33.68 -51.07 18.59
CA GLY A 26 32.81 -51.01 19.76
C GLY A 26 31.37 -51.02 19.28
N LEU A 27 30.68 -52.14 19.42
CA LEU A 27 29.22 -52.21 19.31
C LEU A 27 28.60 -51.38 20.45
N ALA A 28 27.97 -50.27 20.11
CA ALA A 28 27.09 -49.59 21.03
C ALA A 28 25.88 -49.09 20.23
N GLY A 29 24.71 -49.33 20.79
CA GLY A 29 23.39 -49.22 20.20
C GLY A 29 23.12 -47.93 19.46
N ARG A 30 22.45 -48.05 18.31
CA ARG A 30 21.82 -46.95 17.60
C ARG A 30 20.65 -46.42 18.45
N THR A 31 20.90 -45.36 19.16
CA THR A 31 19.78 -44.46 19.56
C THR A 31 19.45 -43.64 18.34
N ASP A 32 18.29 -43.88 17.73
CA ASP A 32 17.69 -43.00 16.74
C ASP A 32 17.45 -41.65 17.40
N ALA A 33 18.43 -40.76 17.30
CA ALA A 33 18.20 -39.35 17.55
C ALA A 33 17.30 -38.83 16.42
N ALA A 34 15.99 -38.80 16.64
CA ALA A 34 15.06 -38.15 15.77
C ALA A 34 15.55 -36.71 15.55
N VAL A 35 15.99 -36.41 14.32
CA VAL A 35 16.30 -35.06 13.87
C VAL A 35 14.98 -34.26 14.02
N ARG A 36 14.86 -33.54 15.13
CA ARG A 36 13.80 -32.55 15.30
C ARG A 36 14.00 -31.48 14.24
N THR A 37 13.29 -31.58 13.14
CA THR A 37 13.09 -30.45 12.22
C THR A 37 12.66 -29.26 13.06
N PRO A 38 13.34 -28.09 12.98
CA PRO A 38 12.89 -26.90 13.68
C PRO A 38 11.44 -26.63 13.24
N GLY A 39 10.50 -26.73 14.17
CA GLY A 39 9.10 -26.44 13.90
C GLY A 39 9.02 -25.06 13.27
N ARG A 40 8.48 -24.97 12.06
CA ARG A 40 8.22 -23.73 11.37
C ARG A 40 7.42 -22.86 12.35
N ALA A 41 8.00 -21.75 12.81
CA ALA A 41 7.34 -20.84 13.73
C ALA A 41 5.94 -20.55 13.16
N ARG A 42 4.90 -20.86 13.91
CA ARG A 42 3.51 -20.60 13.48
C ARG A 42 3.39 -19.10 13.22
N SER A 43 2.94 -18.74 12.03
CA SER A 43 2.63 -17.35 11.72
C SER A 43 1.73 -16.78 12.82
N PRO A 44 1.98 -15.55 13.31
CA PRO A 44 1.07 -14.88 14.26
C PRO A 44 -0.39 -14.87 13.81
N LEU A 45 -0.62 -14.90 12.50
CA LEU A 45 -1.95 -14.99 11.88
C LEU A 45 -2.64 -16.34 12.10
N ALA A 46 -1.89 -17.42 12.37
CA ALA A 46 -2.44 -18.76 12.55
C ALA A 46 -3.26 -18.91 13.84
N ALA A 47 -3.11 -18.00 14.81
CA ALA A 47 -3.88 -17.97 16.04
C ALA A 47 -5.18 -17.16 15.93
N LEU A 48 -5.37 -16.44 14.81
CA LEU A 48 -6.53 -15.58 14.61
C LEU A 48 -7.73 -16.37 14.08
N THR A 49 -8.93 -15.96 14.47
CA THR A 49 -10.17 -16.45 13.85
C THR A 49 -10.22 -16.05 12.36
N PRO A 50 -11.00 -16.73 11.49
CA PRO A 50 -11.16 -16.35 10.10
C PRO A 50 -11.55 -14.86 9.92
N ALA A 51 -12.48 -14.35 10.74
CA ALA A 51 -12.91 -12.96 10.68
C ALA A 51 -11.78 -11.98 11.09
N GLN A 52 -10.95 -12.33 12.06
CA GLN A 52 -9.78 -11.54 12.44
C GLN A 52 -8.71 -11.56 11.36
N ARG A 53 -8.47 -12.71 10.73
CA ARG A 53 -7.53 -12.80 9.58
C ARG A 53 -8.02 -11.94 8.41
N ALA A 54 -9.30 -12.02 8.06
CA ALA A 54 -9.91 -11.19 7.03
C ALA A 54 -9.81 -9.70 7.34
N GLY A 55 -10.12 -9.33 8.60
CA GLY A 55 -10.05 -7.95 9.08
C GLY A 55 -8.66 -7.32 8.96
N GLN A 56 -7.56 -8.11 9.01
CA GLN A 56 -6.22 -7.57 8.78
C GLN A 56 -6.01 -7.01 7.37
N ARG A 57 -6.96 -7.18 6.47
CA ARG A 57 -6.88 -6.75 5.07
C ARG A 57 -7.98 -5.77 4.66
N VAL A 58 -8.76 -5.27 5.61
CA VAL A 58 -9.91 -4.37 5.33
C VAL A 58 -9.71 -3.03 6.01
N ILE A 59 -9.81 -1.96 5.24
CA ILE A 59 -9.91 -0.58 5.71
C ILE A 59 -11.39 -0.19 5.71
N HIS A 60 -11.88 0.28 6.84
CA HIS A 60 -13.27 0.74 7.01
C HIS A 60 -13.38 2.25 6.82
N SER A 61 -14.61 2.71 6.59
CA SER A 61 -14.98 4.13 6.65
C SER A 61 -16.32 4.27 7.40
N TYR A 62 -16.69 5.50 7.73
CA TYR A 62 -17.96 5.79 8.37
C TYR A 62 -18.43 7.23 8.04
N ALA A 63 -19.71 7.52 8.18
CA ALA A 63 -20.28 8.85 7.96
C ALA A 63 -20.25 9.70 9.25
N GLY A 64 -20.04 10.99 9.10
CA GLY A 64 -20.12 11.98 10.17
C GLY A 64 -18.93 12.02 11.13
N LEU A 65 -19.07 12.77 12.20
CA LEU A 65 -17.96 13.11 13.12
C LEU A 65 -17.63 12.03 14.16
N THR A 66 -18.55 11.09 14.39
CA THR A 66 -18.43 10.09 15.46
C THR A 66 -18.48 8.68 14.87
N PRO A 67 -17.47 7.84 15.10
CA PRO A 67 -17.49 6.46 14.64
C PRO A 67 -18.64 5.67 15.28
N PRO A 68 -19.38 4.85 14.52
CA PRO A 68 -20.47 4.06 15.06
C PRO A 68 -19.94 2.93 15.98
N ALA A 69 -20.78 2.51 16.93
CA ALA A 69 -20.42 1.47 17.91
C ALA A 69 -19.93 0.17 17.24
N GLY A 70 -20.56 -0.24 16.13
CA GLY A 70 -20.17 -1.44 15.38
C GLY A 70 -18.72 -1.39 14.84
N LEU A 71 -18.26 -0.21 14.38
CA LEU A 71 -16.86 -0.02 13.96
C LEU A 71 -15.90 -0.08 15.15
N MET A 72 -16.26 0.55 16.28
CA MET A 72 -15.44 0.50 17.49
C MET A 72 -15.34 -0.94 18.05
N ASP A 73 -16.41 -1.73 17.92
CA ASP A 73 -16.39 -3.15 18.27
C ASP A 73 -15.56 -4.00 17.30
N ALA A 74 -15.60 -3.69 16.00
CA ALA A 74 -14.72 -4.32 15.00
C ALA A 74 -13.24 -4.07 15.32
N ILE A 75 -12.89 -2.85 15.74
CA ILE A 75 -11.53 -2.48 16.19
C ILE A 75 -11.13 -3.32 17.41
N ARG A 76 -11.94 -3.32 18.48
CA ARG A 76 -11.66 -4.08 19.73
C ARG A 76 -11.47 -5.57 19.46
N GLN A 77 -12.19 -6.10 18.50
CA GLN A 77 -12.16 -7.53 18.14
C GLN A 77 -11.06 -7.87 17.12
N GLY A 78 -10.27 -6.89 16.65
CA GLY A 78 -9.23 -7.09 15.64
C GLY A 78 -9.77 -7.47 14.26
N ARG A 79 -10.99 -7.02 13.92
CA ARG A 79 -11.66 -7.28 12.63
C ARG A 79 -11.53 -6.13 11.65
N THR A 80 -10.51 -5.29 11.80
CA THR A 80 -10.14 -4.22 10.86
C THR A 80 -8.63 -4.00 10.86
N ALA A 81 -8.06 -3.65 9.72
CA ALA A 81 -6.68 -3.20 9.62
C ALA A 81 -6.56 -1.69 9.91
N GLY A 82 -7.61 -0.92 9.65
CA GLY A 82 -7.58 0.52 9.82
C GLY A 82 -8.85 1.23 9.34
N VAL A 83 -8.78 2.55 9.32
CA VAL A 83 -9.90 3.43 8.95
C VAL A 83 -9.41 4.54 8.01
N ILE A 84 -10.19 4.83 6.97
CA ILE A 84 -10.03 6.02 6.13
C ILE A 84 -10.99 7.11 6.60
N PHE A 85 -10.50 8.35 6.67
CA PHE A 85 -11.26 9.54 7.03
C PHE A 85 -11.47 10.44 5.83
N PHE A 86 -12.65 11.06 5.76
CA PHE A 86 -13.03 12.07 4.78
C PHE A 86 -13.26 13.42 5.46
N GLY A 87 -13.44 14.49 4.69
CA GLY A 87 -13.68 15.82 5.24
C GLY A 87 -14.87 15.89 6.18
N GLU A 88 -15.92 15.08 5.98
CA GLU A 88 -17.08 15.01 6.87
C GLU A 88 -16.79 14.38 8.25
N ASN A 89 -15.69 13.66 8.39
CA ASN A 89 -15.24 13.11 9.68
C ASN A 89 -14.43 14.13 10.50
N ILE A 90 -14.07 15.28 9.89
CA ILE A 90 -13.10 16.22 10.42
C ILE A 90 -13.74 17.58 10.62
N LYS A 91 -14.08 17.92 11.86
CA LYS A 91 -14.54 19.27 12.23
C LYS A 91 -13.37 20.24 12.43
N ASN A 92 -12.33 19.77 13.10
CA ASN A 92 -11.06 20.46 13.35
C ASN A 92 -10.03 19.45 13.86
N LEU A 93 -8.77 19.86 14.01
CA LEU A 93 -7.66 18.98 14.42
C LEU A 93 -7.92 18.32 15.79
N SER A 94 -8.40 19.07 16.78
CA SER A 94 -8.64 18.54 18.13
C SER A 94 -9.77 17.49 18.16
N GLN A 95 -10.81 17.66 17.35
CA GLN A 95 -11.90 16.69 17.30
C GLN A 95 -11.43 15.37 16.67
N ILE A 96 -10.71 15.42 15.54
CA ILE A 96 -10.26 14.20 14.88
C ILE A 96 -9.17 13.49 15.68
N ASP A 97 -8.27 14.22 16.33
CA ASP A 97 -7.30 13.66 17.27
C ASP A 97 -8.00 12.88 18.39
N GLY A 98 -9.04 13.44 19.02
CA GLY A 98 -9.82 12.72 20.03
C GLY A 98 -10.50 11.45 19.51
N VAL A 99 -10.98 11.45 18.25
CA VAL A 99 -11.52 10.23 17.61
C VAL A 99 -10.41 9.18 17.41
N ILE A 100 -9.26 9.59 16.93
CA ILE A 100 -8.11 8.71 16.70
C ILE A 100 -7.61 8.11 18.02
N GLN A 101 -7.52 8.89 19.09
CA GLN A 101 -7.17 8.41 20.41
C GLN A 101 -8.16 7.33 20.89
N ALA A 102 -9.47 7.57 20.79
CA ALA A 102 -10.49 6.59 21.14
C ALA A 102 -10.39 5.29 20.31
N MET A 103 -10.05 5.37 19.01
CA MET A 103 -9.81 4.20 18.17
C MET A 103 -8.56 3.43 18.62
N ASN A 104 -7.47 4.13 18.95
CA ASN A 104 -6.25 3.51 19.46
C ASN A 104 -6.45 2.84 20.82
N GLU A 105 -7.22 3.45 21.73
CA GLU A 105 -7.63 2.84 22.99
C GLU A 105 -8.45 1.56 22.76
N ALA A 106 -9.41 1.60 21.83
CA ALA A 106 -10.16 0.40 21.43
C ALA A 106 -9.24 -0.69 20.87
N ASN A 107 -8.29 -0.33 20.02
CA ASN A 107 -7.32 -1.25 19.43
C ASN A 107 -6.36 -1.86 20.46
N ALA A 108 -6.10 -1.21 21.59
CA ALA A 108 -5.25 -1.76 22.65
C ALA A 108 -5.77 -3.08 23.23
N SER A 109 -7.08 -3.32 23.18
CA SER A 109 -7.72 -4.57 23.58
C SER A 109 -7.76 -5.63 22.46
N ALA A 110 -7.45 -5.27 21.19
CA ALA A 110 -7.49 -6.19 20.06
C ALA A 110 -6.47 -7.34 20.21
N PRO A 111 -6.78 -8.53 19.68
CA PRO A 111 -5.85 -9.67 19.73
C PRO A 111 -4.61 -9.45 18.87
N VAL A 112 -4.68 -8.64 17.82
CA VAL A 112 -3.54 -8.24 16.98
C VAL A 112 -2.91 -6.98 17.57
N LYS A 113 -1.69 -7.11 18.11
CA LYS A 113 -0.96 -6.01 18.75
C LYS A 113 -0.14 -5.21 17.71
N ALA A 114 -0.85 -4.56 16.80
CA ALA A 114 -0.27 -3.68 15.80
C ALA A 114 -1.10 -2.39 15.69
N PRO A 115 -0.49 -1.22 15.41
CA PRO A 115 -1.23 0.03 15.21
C PRO A 115 -2.30 -0.10 14.12
N LEU A 116 -3.38 0.66 14.22
CA LEU A 116 -4.31 0.81 13.10
C LEU A 116 -3.66 1.61 11.97
N LEU A 117 -4.02 1.30 10.73
CA LEU A 117 -3.74 2.18 9.59
C LEU A 117 -4.81 3.27 9.56
N LEU A 118 -4.45 4.46 9.97
CA LEU A 118 -5.35 5.62 10.04
C LEU A 118 -4.97 6.56 8.90
N MET A 119 -5.86 6.69 7.91
CA MET A 119 -5.52 7.27 6.63
C MET A 119 -6.51 8.29 6.11
N THR A 120 -6.05 9.14 5.21
CA THR A 120 -6.87 10.06 4.43
C THR A 120 -6.17 10.45 3.13
N ASP A 121 -6.86 11.20 2.25
CA ASP A 121 -6.27 11.85 1.08
C ASP A 121 -5.80 13.26 1.47
N GLN A 122 -4.51 13.42 1.65
CA GLN A 122 -3.85 14.72 1.90
C GLN A 122 -2.85 15.00 0.77
N GLU A 123 -3.39 15.12 -0.48
CA GLU A 123 -2.58 15.35 -1.67
C GLU A 123 -2.11 16.81 -1.77
N GLY A 124 -2.92 17.71 -1.28
CA GLY A 124 -2.80 19.16 -1.47
C GLY A 124 -3.89 19.72 -2.41
N GLY A 125 -3.93 21.06 -2.53
CA GLY A 125 -4.90 21.74 -3.38
C GLY A 125 -6.34 21.37 -3.07
N LEU A 126 -7.05 20.82 -4.06
CA LEU A 126 -8.48 20.43 -3.95
C LEU A 126 -8.68 19.12 -3.17
N VAL A 127 -7.66 18.26 -3.07
CA VAL A 127 -7.75 16.97 -2.37
C VAL A 127 -6.93 17.05 -1.09
N ARG A 128 -7.53 17.69 -0.10
CA ARG A 128 -6.95 17.96 1.21
C ARG A 128 -8.05 17.87 2.26
N ARG A 129 -7.98 16.86 3.13
CA ARG A 129 -9.05 16.59 4.11
C ARG A 129 -8.80 17.28 5.46
N LEU A 130 -7.53 17.31 5.93
CA LEU A 130 -7.17 18.09 7.11
C LEU A 130 -6.89 19.55 6.74
N PRO A 131 -7.28 20.52 7.60
CA PRO A 131 -6.75 21.89 7.53
C PRO A 131 -5.21 21.88 7.68
N GLY A 132 -4.53 22.80 7.00
CA GLY A 132 -3.06 22.92 7.07
C GLY A 132 -2.37 22.44 5.80
N GLU A 133 -1.15 21.97 5.90
CA GLU A 133 -0.33 21.53 4.77
C GLU A 133 -0.73 20.14 4.24
N PRO A 134 -0.44 19.88 2.94
CA PRO A 134 0.08 20.80 1.94
C PRO A 134 -1.03 21.68 1.34
N VAL A 135 -0.75 22.98 1.16
CA VAL A 135 -1.71 23.90 0.52
C VAL A 135 -1.66 23.81 -0.99
N LEU A 136 -0.44 23.70 -1.56
CA LEU A 136 -0.25 23.61 -3.00
C LEU A 136 -0.76 22.29 -3.55
N SER A 137 -1.38 22.36 -4.73
CA SER A 137 -1.72 21.19 -5.53
C SER A 137 -0.48 20.62 -6.22
N ALA A 138 -0.51 19.33 -6.60
CA ALA A 138 0.58 18.71 -7.37
C ALA A 138 0.89 19.49 -8.66
N LYS A 139 -0.13 20.04 -9.34
CA LYS A 139 0.06 20.86 -10.55
C LYS A 139 0.82 22.16 -10.27
N GLU A 140 0.54 22.83 -9.15
CA GLU A 140 1.26 24.05 -8.74
C GLU A 140 2.70 23.72 -8.33
N VAL A 141 2.91 22.60 -7.66
CA VAL A 141 4.25 22.07 -7.34
C VAL A 141 5.03 21.80 -8.63
N GLY A 142 4.48 21.03 -9.57
CA GLY A 142 5.14 20.69 -10.81
C GLY A 142 5.41 21.89 -11.74
N ALA A 143 4.67 23.00 -11.58
CA ALA A 143 4.85 24.24 -12.33
C ALA A 143 5.77 25.25 -11.63
N SER A 144 6.29 24.95 -10.42
CA SER A 144 7.19 25.85 -9.67
C SER A 144 8.57 25.95 -10.33
N THR A 145 9.37 26.90 -9.87
CA THR A 145 10.76 27.07 -10.34
C THR A 145 11.70 25.98 -9.80
N ASP A 146 11.31 25.31 -8.70
CA ASP A 146 11.99 24.17 -8.11
C ASP A 146 10.94 23.10 -7.75
N PRO A 147 10.48 22.28 -8.73
CA PRO A 147 9.42 21.32 -8.51
C PRO A 147 9.78 20.22 -7.49
N GLU A 148 11.04 19.77 -7.48
CA GLU A 148 11.51 18.71 -6.60
C GLU A 148 11.59 19.20 -5.15
N GLY A 149 12.23 20.34 -4.89
CA GLY A 149 12.28 20.94 -3.54
C GLY A 149 10.89 21.33 -3.03
N GLN A 150 10.00 21.78 -3.92
CA GLN A 150 8.61 22.07 -3.55
C GLN A 150 7.82 20.80 -3.24
N ALA A 151 8.10 19.69 -3.93
CA ALA A 151 7.49 18.39 -3.63
C ALA A 151 7.98 17.83 -2.29
N GLU A 152 9.26 17.99 -1.97
CA GLU A 152 9.83 17.69 -0.64
C GLU A 152 9.12 18.49 0.47
N PHE A 153 8.99 19.81 0.29
CA PHE A 153 8.28 20.67 1.23
C PHE A 153 6.82 20.23 1.44
N THR A 154 6.09 19.96 0.36
CA THR A 154 4.68 19.53 0.46
C THR A 154 4.53 18.14 1.05
N GLY A 155 5.46 17.21 0.77
CA GLY A 155 5.51 15.88 1.36
C GLY A 155 5.77 15.92 2.86
N SER A 156 6.76 16.70 3.29
CA SER A 156 7.05 16.94 4.72
C SER A 156 5.86 17.58 5.43
N GLY A 157 5.25 18.61 4.82
CA GLY A 157 4.05 19.27 5.35
C GLY A 157 2.87 18.32 5.52
N ALA A 158 2.60 17.46 4.51
CA ALA A 158 1.56 16.42 4.59
C ALA A 158 1.84 15.45 5.74
N GLY A 159 3.08 14.95 5.83
CA GLY A 159 3.49 14.02 6.87
C GLY A 159 3.34 14.60 8.27
N MET A 160 3.89 15.79 8.52
CA MET A 160 3.81 16.46 9.83
C MET A 160 2.34 16.78 10.22
N ASN A 161 1.52 17.22 9.26
CA ASN A 161 0.12 17.55 9.52
C ASN A 161 -0.69 16.30 9.93
N LEU A 162 -0.49 15.19 9.21
CA LEU A 162 -1.14 13.92 9.51
C LEU A 162 -0.66 13.29 10.83
N ALA A 163 0.66 13.25 11.05
CA ALA A 163 1.23 12.75 12.29
C ALA A 163 0.76 13.56 13.50
N GLY A 164 0.57 14.87 13.34
CA GLY A 164 0.10 15.77 14.39
C GLY A 164 -1.30 15.45 14.94
N VAL A 165 -2.11 14.66 14.22
CA VAL A 165 -3.41 14.15 14.68
C VAL A 165 -3.43 12.63 14.83
N GLY A 166 -2.27 11.97 14.76
CA GLY A 166 -2.15 10.52 14.90
C GLY A 166 -2.53 9.70 13.67
N MET A 167 -2.68 10.31 12.48
CA MET A 167 -2.79 9.57 11.21
C MET A 167 -1.41 9.14 10.75
N ASN A 168 -1.29 7.92 10.22
CA ASN A 168 -0.02 7.28 9.89
C ASN A 168 0.09 6.78 8.44
N VAL A 169 -0.93 7.01 7.61
CA VAL A 169 -0.92 6.70 6.18
C VAL A 169 -1.54 7.87 5.41
N ASN A 170 -0.92 8.27 4.32
CA ASN A 170 -1.49 9.20 3.35
C ASN A 170 -1.74 8.49 2.02
N LEU A 171 -2.92 8.65 1.44
CA LEU A 171 -3.22 8.19 0.09
C LEU A 171 -2.70 9.20 -0.94
N ALA A 172 -1.40 9.48 -0.90
CA ALA A 172 -0.61 10.36 -1.78
C ALA A 172 0.85 9.90 -1.82
N PRO A 173 1.62 10.25 -2.89
CA PRO A 173 1.31 11.17 -3.99
C PRO A 173 0.58 10.52 -5.18
N VAL A 174 -0.03 11.38 -6.04
CA VAL A 174 -0.53 10.99 -7.36
C VAL A 174 0.62 11.00 -8.35
N LEU A 175 0.86 9.86 -9.01
CA LEU A 175 1.96 9.68 -9.99
C LEU A 175 1.46 9.59 -11.44
N ASP A 176 0.21 9.94 -11.68
CA ASP A 176 -0.42 9.91 -12.99
C ASP A 176 0.20 10.97 -13.92
N VAL A 177 0.77 10.52 -15.04
CA VAL A 177 1.38 11.38 -16.06
C VAL A 177 0.31 11.76 -17.08
N TYR A 178 -0.29 12.96 -16.98
CA TYR A 178 -1.34 13.37 -17.91
C TYR A 178 -0.80 13.55 -19.33
N ARG A 179 -1.65 13.41 -20.36
CA ARG A 179 -1.28 13.52 -21.76
C ARG A 179 -1.59 14.89 -22.33
N THR A 180 -2.79 15.37 -22.03
CA THR A 180 -3.33 16.64 -22.53
C THR A 180 -3.76 17.49 -21.37
N ALA A 181 -3.54 18.80 -21.44
CA ALA A 181 -4.06 19.72 -20.44
C ALA A 181 -5.57 19.58 -20.33
N GLY A 182 -6.07 19.40 -19.10
CA GLY A 182 -7.47 19.12 -18.82
C GLY A 182 -7.86 17.65 -18.80
N ASP A 183 -6.94 16.71 -18.96
CA ASP A 183 -7.17 15.29 -18.66
C ASP A 183 -7.65 15.10 -17.22
N PHE A 184 -8.25 13.94 -16.90
CA PHE A 184 -8.98 13.73 -15.66
C PHE A 184 -8.20 14.14 -14.39
N THR A 185 -6.98 13.70 -14.23
CA THR A 185 -6.19 14.07 -13.04
C THR A 185 -5.65 15.51 -13.11
N ASP A 186 -5.36 16.03 -14.32
CA ASP A 186 -4.88 17.40 -14.52
C ASP A 186 -5.96 18.45 -14.28
N GLN A 187 -7.23 18.23 -14.71
CA GLN A 187 -8.32 19.20 -14.47
C GLN A 187 -8.58 19.43 -12.98
N TYR A 188 -8.34 18.41 -12.14
CA TYR A 188 -8.42 18.50 -10.68
C TYR A 188 -7.10 18.92 -10.02
N LYS A 189 -6.09 19.34 -10.82
CA LYS A 189 -4.76 19.76 -10.36
C LYS A 189 -4.00 18.69 -9.56
N ARG A 190 -4.29 17.41 -9.79
CA ARG A 190 -3.70 16.29 -9.04
C ARG A 190 -2.42 15.74 -9.65
N SER A 191 -2.10 16.04 -10.90
CA SER A 191 -0.88 15.58 -11.59
C SER A 191 0.21 16.65 -11.56
N TYR A 192 1.43 16.25 -11.27
CA TYR A 192 2.61 17.14 -11.29
C TYR A 192 2.93 17.65 -12.71
N SER A 193 2.93 16.75 -13.70
CA SER A 193 3.37 17.07 -15.06
C SER A 193 2.85 16.07 -16.10
N LYS A 194 3.02 16.41 -17.39
CA LYS A 194 2.93 15.48 -18.52
C LYS A 194 4.30 14.85 -18.87
N ASP A 195 5.35 15.22 -18.17
CA ASP A 195 6.68 14.65 -18.28
C ASP A 195 6.90 13.63 -17.15
N GLN A 196 7.13 12.38 -17.52
CA GLN A 196 7.35 11.29 -16.56
C GLN A 196 8.61 11.49 -15.70
N ALA A 197 9.62 12.20 -16.19
CA ALA A 197 10.81 12.48 -15.41
C ALA A 197 10.52 13.48 -14.28
N ALA A 198 9.77 14.55 -14.58
CA ALA A 198 9.30 15.51 -13.58
C ALA A 198 8.37 14.86 -12.54
N VAL A 199 7.41 14.02 -12.99
CA VAL A 199 6.53 13.27 -12.05
C VAL A 199 7.35 12.33 -11.16
N SER A 200 8.38 11.69 -11.71
CA SER A 200 9.27 10.80 -10.95
C SER A 200 10.06 11.55 -9.88
N ALA A 201 10.66 12.69 -10.21
CA ALA A 201 11.42 13.51 -9.28
C ALA A 201 10.51 14.03 -8.15
N CYS A 202 9.41 14.70 -8.50
CA CYS A 202 8.45 15.20 -7.51
C CYS A 202 7.86 14.09 -6.64
N GLY A 203 7.43 12.97 -7.27
CA GLY A 203 6.84 11.85 -6.53
C GLY A 203 7.80 11.20 -5.54
N SER A 204 9.08 11.03 -5.94
CA SER A 204 10.11 10.47 -5.06
C SER A 204 10.44 11.39 -3.89
N ALA A 205 10.59 12.70 -4.15
CA ALA A 205 10.85 13.70 -3.12
C ALA A 205 9.70 13.75 -2.10
N PHE A 206 8.44 13.79 -2.58
CA PHE A 206 7.26 13.75 -1.73
C PHE A 206 7.21 12.48 -0.86
N VAL A 207 7.42 11.28 -1.46
CA VAL A 207 7.43 10.00 -0.74
C VAL A 207 8.47 10.01 0.38
N THR A 208 9.71 10.40 0.07
CA THR A 208 10.80 10.42 1.04
C THR A 208 10.48 11.34 2.20
N ALA A 209 10.16 12.62 1.91
CA ALA A 209 9.92 13.63 2.93
C ALA A 209 8.70 13.31 3.82
N GLN A 210 7.61 12.75 3.25
CA GLN A 210 6.45 12.33 4.01
C GLN A 210 6.78 11.15 4.94
N GLN A 211 7.52 10.16 4.45
CA GLN A 211 7.89 8.99 5.24
C GLN A 211 8.92 9.30 6.33
N ASP A 212 9.79 10.28 6.12
CA ASP A 212 10.70 10.82 7.15
C ASP A 212 9.93 11.49 8.30
N ALA A 213 8.73 12.01 8.03
CA ALA A 213 7.80 12.50 9.07
C ALA A 213 6.98 11.38 9.75
N GLY A 214 7.26 10.11 9.48
CA GLY A 214 6.61 8.95 10.11
C GLY A 214 5.28 8.51 9.48
N VAL A 215 4.86 9.09 8.35
CA VAL A 215 3.60 8.79 7.67
C VAL A 215 3.86 8.03 6.36
N ALA A 216 3.32 6.82 6.24
CA ALA A 216 3.47 6.01 5.05
C ALA A 216 2.85 6.67 3.82
N ALA A 217 3.57 6.68 2.69
CA ALA A 217 3.10 7.19 1.41
C ALA A 217 2.45 6.09 0.57
N THR A 218 1.47 6.50 -0.25
CA THR A 218 0.76 5.64 -1.21
C THR A 218 0.87 6.21 -2.62
N ALA A 219 1.70 5.60 -3.45
CA ALA A 219 1.80 5.97 -4.86
C ALA A 219 0.55 5.52 -5.64
N LYS A 220 -0.12 6.40 -6.40
CA LYS A 220 -1.38 6.11 -7.08
C LYS A 220 -1.53 6.82 -8.42
N HIS A 221 -2.32 6.29 -9.38
CA HIS A 221 -3.16 5.07 -9.38
C HIS A 221 -2.56 4.07 -10.39
N PHE A 222 -1.84 3.07 -9.92
CA PHE A 222 -1.11 2.11 -10.77
C PHE A 222 -2.03 1.35 -11.74
N PRO A 223 -1.63 1.09 -13.00
CA PRO A 223 -0.32 1.37 -13.64
C PRO A 223 -0.16 2.80 -14.17
N GLY A 224 -1.15 3.68 -14.01
CA GLY A 224 -1.15 5.07 -14.39
C GLY A 224 -2.48 5.48 -15.03
N LEU A 225 -3.20 6.41 -14.39
CA LEU A 225 -4.51 6.90 -14.81
C LEU A 225 -4.40 8.19 -15.65
N GLY A 226 -3.17 8.68 -15.90
CA GLY A 226 -2.93 9.98 -16.52
C GLY A 226 -3.37 10.11 -17.97
N ALA A 227 -3.63 9.00 -18.68
CA ALA A 227 -4.21 8.98 -20.02
C ALA A 227 -5.75 9.09 -20.04
N ALA A 228 -6.42 9.10 -18.87
CA ALA A 228 -7.86 9.27 -18.79
C ALA A 228 -8.23 10.71 -19.18
N SER A 229 -9.10 10.84 -20.17
CA SER A 229 -9.65 12.16 -20.58
C SER A 229 -10.54 12.76 -19.49
N ALA A 230 -10.87 14.05 -19.60
CA ALA A 230 -11.64 14.79 -18.62
C ALA A 230 -12.94 14.10 -18.14
N GLY A 231 -13.62 13.37 -19.03
CA GLY A 231 -14.87 12.65 -18.71
C GLY A 231 -14.67 11.21 -18.21
N GLN A 232 -13.44 10.70 -18.20
CA GLN A 232 -13.15 9.31 -17.81
C GLN A 232 -12.84 9.24 -16.31
N ASN A 233 -13.88 9.09 -15.50
CA ASN A 233 -13.79 8.99 -14.05
C ASN A 233 -14.25 7.60 -13.57
N THR A 234 -13.34 6.86 -12.97
CA THR A 234 -13.59 5.51 -12.44
C THR A 234 -14.56 5.49 -11.26
N ASP A 235 -14.71 6.60 -10.53
CA ASP A 235 -15.71 6.71 -9.46
C ASP A 235 -17.14 6.71 -10.01
N LEU A 236 -17.32 7.18 -11.24
CA LEU A 236 -18.64 7.32 -11.88
C LEU A 236 -19.00 6.13 -12.78
N GLY A 237 -18.01 5.47 -13.39
CA GLY A 237 -18.30 4.37 -14.32
C GLY A 237 -17.03 3.68 -14.86
N PRO A 238 -17.21 2.64 -15.70
CA PRO A 238 -16.10 1.94 -16.32
C PRO A 238 -15.26 2.83 -17.21
N VAL A 239 -13.94 2.71 -17.09
CA VAL A 239 -12.95 3.41 -17.92
C VAL A 239 -12.02 2.37 -18.54
N THR A 240 -11.82 2.48 -19.86
CA THR A 240 -10.83 1.67 -20.60
C THR A 240 -9.79 2.58 -21.22
N LEU A 241 -8.52 2.32 -20.90
CA LEU A 241 -7.39 3.09 -21.41
C LEU A 241 -6.61 2.24 -22.42
N THR A 242 -6.70 2.59 -23.70
CA THR A 242 -6.10 1.84 -24.82
C THR A 242 -4.60 2.15 -25.00
N THR A 243 -3.94 2.59 -23.96
CA THR A 243 -2.49 2.84 -23.93
C THR A 243 -1.72 1.55 -24.21
N SER A 244 -0.74 1.61 -25.12
CA SER A 244 0.09 0.45 -25.44
C SER A 244 0.94 -0.01 -24.25
N ALA A 245 1.32 -1.28 -24.19
CA ALA A 245 2.23 -1.80 -23.16
C ALA A 245 3.58 -1.06 -23.17
N ALA A 246 4.08 -0.65 -24.33
CA ALA A 246 5.30 0.12 -24.45
C ALA A 246 5.17 1.51 -23.80
N THR A 247 4.03 2.19 -24.00
CA THR A 247 3.75 3.50 -23.39
C THR A 247 3.50 3.37 -21.90
N LEU A 248 2.70 2.37 -21.44
CA LEU A 248 2.52 2.10 -20.02
C LEU A 248 3.87 1.93 -19.31
N ARG A 249 4.75 1.07 -19.84
CA ARG A 249 6.04 0.76 -19.24
C ARG A 249 7.09 1.88 -19.40
N GLY A 250 7.03 2.66 -20.47
CA GLY A 250 8.00 3.71 -20.80
C GLY A 250 7.61 5.09 -20.30
N VAL A 251 6.36 5.31 -19.92
CA VAL A 251 5.84 6.59 -19.44
C VAL A 251 5.14 6.46 -18.10
N ASP A 252 4.02 5.69 -18.04
CA ASP A 252 3.15 5.68 -16.87
C ASP A 252 3.77 5.00 -15.66
N GLU A 253 4.52 3.92 -15.86
CA GLU A 253 5.14 3.17 -14.77
C GLU A 253 6.54 3.67 -14.40
N VAL A 254 7.10 4.64 -15.13
CA VAL A 254 8.41 5.23 -14.79
C VAL A 254 8.39 5.88 -13.41
N PRO A 255 7.37 6.72 -13.05
CA PRO A 255 7.28 7.30 -11.71
C PRO A 255 7.13 6.25 -10.61
N TYR A 256 6.48 5.10 -10.88
CA TYR A 256 6.36 4.04 -9.87
C TYR A 256 7.69 3.35 -9.59
N ARG A 257 8.54 3.14 -10.62
CA ARG A 257 9.91 2.65 -10.38
C ARG A 257 10.70 3.59 -9.48
N ALA A 258 10.58 4.89 -9.71
CA ALA A 258 11.23 5.91 -8.88
C ALA A 258 10.68 5.91 -7.44
N ALA A 259 9.36 5.89 -7.25
CA ALA A 259 8.73 5.83 -5.95
C ALA A 259 9.06 4.53 -5.18
N ILE A 260 9.14 3.38 -5.86
CA ILE A 260 9.59 2.11 -5.27
C ILE A 260 11.04 2.22 -4.80
N SER A 261 11.91 2.82 -5.60
CA SER A 261 13.32 3.08 -5.23
C SER A 261 13.44 4.06 -4.06
N ALA A 262 12.53 5.03 -3.94
CA ALA A 262 12.40 5.94 -2.79
C ALA A 262 11.75 5.27 -1.56
N GLY A 263 11.36 4.00 -1.66
CA GLY A 263 10.86 3.20 -0.54
C GLY A 263 9.39 3.41 -0.21
N THR A 264 8.54 3.82 -1.18
CA THR A 264 7.09 3.95 -0.95
C THR A 264 6.51 2.71 -0.27
N LYS A 265 5.71 2.90 0.76
CA LYS A 265 5.16 1.79 1.55
C LYS A 265 3.94 1.16 0.91
N LEU A 266 3.12 1.96 0.22
CA LEU A 266 1.90 1.49 -0.44
C LEU A 266 1.88 1.89 -1.92
N VAL A 267 1.18 1.06 -2.71
CA VAL A 267 0.77 1.39 -4.09
C VAL A 267 -0.71 1.08 -4.22
N MET A 268 -1.48 2.10 -4.66
CA MET A 268 -2.90 1.95 -4.97
C MET A 268 -3.07 1.63 -6.45
N LEU A 269 -3.85 0.58 -6.76
CA LEU A 269 -4.19 0.20 -8.11
C LEU A 269 -5.49 0.87 -8.55
N SER A 270 -5.53 1.34 -9.79
CA SER A 270 -6.70 2.00 -10.36
C SER A 270 -7.84 1.01 -10.68
N TRP A 271 -9.04 1.56 -10.95
CA TRP A 271 -10.17 0.79 -11.48
C TRP A 271 -10.34 0.89 -13.00
N ALA A 272 -9.38 1.48 -13.71
CA ALA A 272 -9.40 1.44 -15.17
C ALA A 272 -8.97 0.07 -15.70
N VAL A 273 -9.51 -0.29 -16.87
CA VAL A 273 -9.11 -1.47 -17.66
C VAL A 273 -7.99 -1.04 -18.61
N TYR A 274 -6.93 -1.83 -18.66
CA TYR A 274 -5.76 -1.64 -19.54
C TYR A 274 -5.62 -2.84 -20.47
N PRO A 275 -6.26 -2.83 -21.67
CA PRO A 275 -6.27 -4.00 -22.57
C PRO A 275 -4.89 -4.52 -22.96
N ALA A 276 -3.88 -3.67 -22.93
CA ALA A 276 -2.49 -4.06 -23.18
C ALA A 276 -1.87 -4.97 -22.09
N LEU A 277 -2.50 -5.05 -20.91
CA LEU A 277 -2.10 -5.91 -19.78
C LEU A 277 -3.18 -6.96 -19.50
N ASP A 278 -4.43 -6.53 -19.36
CA ASP A 278 -5.60 -7.36 -19.13
C ASP A 278 -6.83 -6.63 -19.72
N ALA A 279 -7.47 -7.25 -20.70
CA ALA A 279 -8.62 -6.65 -21.40
C ALA A 279 -9.96 -6.88 -20.68
N ASP A 280 -9.99 -7.81 -19.72
CA ASP A 280 -11.24 -8.30 -19.12
C ASP A 280 -11.51 -7.69 -17.73
N ARG A 281 -10.45 -7.18 -17.07
CA ARG A 281 -10.56 -6.76 -15.67
C ARG A 281 -9.88 -5.40 -15.40
N PRO A 282 -10.49 -4.56 -14.55
CA PRO A 282 -9.82 -3.38 -14.03
C PRO A 282 -8.57 -3.77 -13.22
N ALA A 283 -7.59 -2.86 -13.17
CA ALA A 283 -6.26 -3.14 -12.64
C ALA A 283 -6.29 -3.79 -11.24
N GLY A 284 -7.08 -3.27 -10.30
CA GLY A 284 -7.18 -3.83 -8.94
C GLY A 284 -7.90 -5.19 -8.84
N LEU A 285 -8.52 -5.70 -9.92
CA LEU A 285 -9.11 -7.04 -10.01
C LEU A 285 -8.32 -7.98 -10.94
N SER A 286 -7.18 -7.52 -11.47
CA SER A 286 -6.35 -8.27 -12.42
C SER A 286 -5.08 -8.81 -11.77
N ALA A 287 -4.97 -10.13 -11.67
CA ALA A 287 -3.73 -10.77 -11.21
C ALA A 287 -2.54 -10.46 -12.15
N THR A 288 -2.80 -10.22 -13.44
CA THR A 288 -1.78 -9.82 -14.41
C THR A 288 -1.21 -8.45 -14.07
N VAL A 289 -2.07 -7.46 -13.77
CA VAL A 289 -1.63 -6.10 -13.41
C VAL A 289 -0.95 -6.08 -12.04
N VAL A 290 -1.46 -6.83 -11.06
CA VAL A 290 -0.77 -7.03 -9.77
C VAL A 290 0.61 -7.68 -10.00
N GLY A 291 0.70 -8.65 -10.91
CA GLY A 291 1.95 -9.29 -11.31
C GLY A 291 2.94 -8.33 -12.00
N GLU A 292 2.45 -7.37 -12.80
CA GLU A 292 3.26 -6.31 -13.40
C GLU A 292 3.95 -5.47 -12.30
N LEU A 293 3.22 -5.09 -11.27
CA LEU A 293 3.76 -4.35 -10.12
C LEU A 293 4.71 -5.22 -9.27
N ARG A 294 4.30 -6.45 -8.92
CA ARG A 294 5.05 -7.33 -8.02
C ARG A 294 6.30 -7.92 -8.66
N ASN A 295 6.13 -8.51 -9.84
CA ASN A 295 7.18 -9.33 -10.44
C ASN A 295 8.11 -8.51 -11.35
N ARG A 296 7.53 -7.57 -12.15
CA ARG A 296 8.33 -6.78 -13.08
C ARG A 296 8.94 -5.54 -12.43
N LEU A 297 8.18 -4.80 -11.61
CA LEU A 297 8.71 -3.64 -10.90
C LEU A 297 9.35 -3.99 -9.55
N GLY A 298 9.15 -5.20 -9.04
CA GLY A 298 9.78 -5.66 -7.80
C GLY A 298 9.19 -5.05 -6.53
N PHE A 299 7.94 -4.55 -6.56
CA PHE A 299 7.32 -3.96 -5.38
C PHE A 299 7.02 -4.99 -4.31
N THR A 300 7.57 -4.81 -3.12
CA THR A 300 7.40 -5.71 -1.97
C THR A 300 6.52 -5.14 -0.86
N GLY A 301 6.14 -3.86 -0.96
CA GLY A 301 5.26 -3.18 0.00
C GLY A 301 3.79 -3.62 -0.11
N VAL A 302 2.89 -2.83 0.43
CA VAL A 302 1.45 -3.14 0.49
C VAL A 302 0.71 -2.60 -0.74
N THR A 303 -0.04 -3.46 -1.43
CA THR A 303 -0.99 -3.01 -2.45
C THR A 303 -2.33 -2.69 -1.81
N VAL A 304 -2.94 -1.59 -2.20
CA VAL A 304 -4.29 -1.19 -1.75
C VAL A 304 -5.20 -0.98 -2.95
N THR A 305 -6.45 -1.39 -2.85
CA THR A 305 -7.46 -1.08 -3.88
C THR A 305 -7.77 0.42 -3.84
N ASP A 306 -8.23 0.97 -4.93
CA ASP A 306 -9.03 2.20 -4.92
C ASP A 306 -10.39 1.91 -4.26
N ALA A 307 -11.28 2.93 -4.18
CA ALA A 307 -12.59 2.86 -3.55
C ALA A 307 -13.42 1.67 -4.06
N LEU A 308 -13.78 0.74 -3.17
CA LEU A 308 -14.45 -0.50 -3.58
C LEU A 308 -15.88 -0.28 -4.09
N GLU A 309 -16.51 0.83 -3.71
CA GLU A 309 -17.84 1.27 -4.16
C GLU A 309 -17.84 1.98 -5.52
N ALA A 310 -16.66 2.24 -6.12
CA ALA A 310 -16.53 2.99 -7.37
C ALA A 310 -17.46 2.47 -8.48
N GLY A 311 -18.01 3.40 -9.26
CA GLY A 311 -18.92 3.09 -10.37
C GLY A 311 -18.32 2.15 -11.43
N ALA A 312 -17.01 2.16 -11.62
CA ALA A 312 -16.29 1.23 -12.48
C ALA A 312 -16.51 -0.25 -12.10
N LEU A 313 -16.86 -0.52 -10.84
CA LEU A 313 -17.05 -1.88 -10.33
C LEU A 313 -18.50 -2.35 -10.31
N GLN A 314 -19.48 -1.56 -10.79
CA GLN A 314 -20.90 -1.94 -10.72
C GLN A 314 -21.20 -3.33 -11.34
N ALA A 315 -20.57 -3.66 -12.45
CA ALA A 315 -20.73 -4.95 -13.11
C ALA A 315 -20.16 -6.15 -12.31
N TYR A 316 -19.34 -5.89 -11.29
CA TYR A 316 -18.70 -6.92 -10.46
C TYR A 316 -19.51 -7.28 -9.21
N GLY A 317 -20.73 -6.77 -9.06
CA GLY A 317 -21.70 -7.16 -8.04
C GLY A 317 -21.53 -6.39 -6.72
N SER A 318 -21.81 -7.07 -5.58
CA SER A 318 -21.78 -6.47 -4.23
C SER A 318 -20.36 -6.22 -3.71
N THR A 319 -20.26 -5.50 -2.61
CA THR A 319 -19.04 -5.36 -1.81
C THR A 319 -18.40 -6.72 -1.50
N ALA A 320 -19.20 -7.70 -1.09
CA ALA A 320 -18.74 -9.06 -0.83
C ALA A 320 -17.97 -9.65 -2.01
N LYS A 321 -18.61 -9.63 -3.21
CA LYS A 321 -18.00 -10.20 -4.42
C LYS A 321 -16.74 -9.42 -4.84
N ARG A 322 -16.79 -8.08 -4.82
CA ARG A 322 -15.65 -7.22 -5.18
C ARG A 322 -14.45 -7.44 -4.28
N SER A 323 -14.69 -7.57 -2.96
CA SER A 323 -13.64 -7.84 -1.96
C SER A 323 -12.92 -9.17 -2.24
N VAL A 324 -13.69 -10.23 -2.52
CA VAL A 324 -13.12 -11.55 -2.82
C VAL A 324 -12.35 -11.53 -4.14
N LEU A 325 -12.87 -10.86 -5.19
CA LEU A 325 -12.17 -10.71 -6.46
C LEU A 325 -10.85 -9.95 -6.33
N ALA A 326 -10.83 -8.84 -5.59
CA ALA A 326 -9.62 -8.07 -5.34
C ALA A 326 -8.58 -8.87 -4.54
N ALA A 327 -9.02 -9.59 -3.50
CA ALA A 327 -8.14 -10.47 -2.73
C ALA A 327 -7.58 -11.62 -3.58
N ALA A 328 -8.39 -12.22 -4.45
CA ALA A 328 -7.97 -13.27 -5.38
C ALA A 328 -7.00 -12.76 -6.46
N ALA A 329 -7.11 -11.49 -6.87
CA ALA A 329 -6.16 -10.84 -7.76
C ALA A 329 -4.79 -10.57 -7.11
N GLY A 330 -4.67 -10.68 -5.78
CA GLY A 330 -3.43 -10.45 -5.04
C GLY A 330 -3.31 -9.08 -4.39
N MET A 331 -4.42 -8.31 -4.29
CA MET A 331 -4.43 -7.07 -3.52
C MET A 331 -4.26 -7.38 -2.03
N ASP A 332 -3.51 -6.57 -1.29
CA ASP A 332 -3.27 -6.78 0.15
C ASP A 332 -4.33 -6.11 1.03
N LEU A 333 -4.64 -4.85 0.76
CA LEU A 333 -5.65 -4.07 1.45
C LEU A 333 -6.86 -3.80 0.56
N ILE A 334 -8.04 -3.97 1.13
CA ILE A 334 -9.35 -3.69 0.52
C ILE A 334 -9.87 -2.40 1.13
N LEU A 335 -10.02 -1.35 0.33
CA LEU A 335 -10.45 -0.02 0.76
C LEU A 335 -11.98 0.11 0.65
N CYS A 336 -12.68 -0.06 1.77
CA CYS A 336 -14.12 0.12 1.91
C CYS A 336 -14.38 1.57 2.30
N SER A 337 -14.61 2.45 1.33
CA SER A 337 -14.65 3.90 1.50
C SER A 337 -16.00 4.54 1.21
N ALA A 338 -17.07 3.75 1.19
CA ALA A 338 -18.45 4.22 0.98
C ALA A 338 -18.98 5.14 2.11
N ARG A 339 -18.16 5.45 3.12
CA ARG A 339 -18.58 6.18 4.35
C ARG A 339 -19.67 5.43 5.10
N ASP A 340 -19.62 4.13 5.02
CA ASP A 340 -20.54 3.19 5.66
C ASP A 340 -19.73 2.08 6.32
N ALA A 341 -19.83 1.95 7.63
CA ALA A 341 -19.11 0.94 8.39
C ALA A 341 -19.53 -0.49 8.03
N ASP A 342 -20.77 -0.68 7.57
CA ASP A 342 -21.32 -1.97 7.18
C ASP A 342 -20.65 -2.49 5.90
N GLN A 343 -20.19 -1.61 5.00
CA GLN A 343 -19.41 -2.02 3.84
C GLN A 343 -18.15 -2.80 4.24
N GLY A 344 -17.41 -2.30 5.22
CA GLY A 344 -16.22 -2.99 5.72
C GLY A 344 -16.56 -4.31 6.43
N ALA A 345 -17.66 -4.36 7.18
CA ALA A 345 -18.14 -5.57 7.85
C ALA A 345 -18.56 -6.66 6.84
N GLU A 346 -19.25 -6.26 5.74
CA GLU A 346 -19.59 -7.15 4.62
C GLU A 346 -18.32 -7.72 3.96
N ALA A 347 -17.31 -6.87 3.71
CA ALA A 347 -16.03 -7.30 3.15
C ALA A 347 -15.32 -8.32 4.05
N VAL A 348 -15.24 -8.07 5.36
CA VAL A 348 -14.64 -9.00 6.33
C VAL A 348 -15.37 -10.34 6.34
N THR A 349 -16.70 -10.32 6.34
CA THR A 349 -17.53 -11.54 6.31
C THR A 349 -17.26 -12.34 5.04
N ALA A 350 -17.32 -11.70 3.87
CA ALA A 350 -17.12 -12.36 2.59
C ALA A 350 -15.72 -12.98 2.43
N LEU A 351 -14.68 -12.25 2.86
CA LEU A 351 -13.30 -12.75 2.84
C LEU A 351 -13.12 -13.95 3.79
N SER A 352 -13.74 -13.89 4.98
CA SER A 352 -13.73 -14.98 5.96
C SER A 352 -14.41 -16.25 5.44
N GLU A 353 -15.58 -16.10 4.82
CA GLU A 353 -16.34 -17.20 4.21
C GLU A 353 -15.58 -17.80 3.02
N ALA A 354 -15.02 -16.96 2.15
CA ALA A 354 -14.23 -17.41 1.00
C ALA A 354 -12.97 -18.19 1.41
N LEU A 355 -12.32 -17.78 2.52
CA LEU A 355 -11.20 -18.53 3.11
C LEU A 355 -11.66 -19.88 3.66
N ALA A 356 -12.78 -19.92 4.39
CA ALA A 356 -13.32 -21.14 4.97
C ALA A 356 -13.78 -22.15 3.89
N ALA A 357 -14.32 -21.64 2.78
CA ALA A 357 -14.73 -22.44 1.62
C ALA A 357 -13.56 -22.88 0.71
N GLY A 358 -12.33 -22.38 0.95
CA GLY A 358 -11.18 -22.64 0.09
C GLY A 358 -11.25 -21.95 -1.29
N THR A 359 -12.14 -20.97 -1.45
CA THR A 359 -12.25 -20.16 -2.69
C THR A 359 -11.08 -19.19 -2.83
N LEU A 360 -10.52 -18.72 -1.71
CA LEU A 360 -9.27 -17.98 -1.66
C LEU A 360 -8.13 -18.89 -1.20
N ASP A 361 -6.99 -18.80 -1.88
CA ASP A 361 -5.77 -19.48 -1.45
C ASP A 361 -5.29 -18.92 -0.10
N GLY A 362 -5.30 -19.78 0.92
CA GLY A 362 -4.99 -19.38 2.29
C GLY A 362 -3.54 -18.91 2.46
N ALA A 363 -2.59 -19.47 1.70
CA ALA A 363 -1.18 -19.08 1.81
C ALA A 363 -0.93 -17.70 1.16
N ALA A 364 -1.51 -17.45 -0.02
CA ALA A 364 -1.46 -16.15 -0.67
C ALA A 364 -2.17 -15.08 0.17
N PHE A 365 -3.32 -15.44 0.78
CA PHE A 365 -4.05 -14.55 1.67
C PHE A 365 -3.21 -14.14 2.89
N ASP A 366 -2.58 -15.11 3.55
CA ASP A 366 -1.73 -14.87 4.71
C ASP A 366 -0.46 -14.07 4.35
N ALA A 367 0.09 -14.27 3.16
CA ALA A 367 1.20 -13.47 2.67
C ALA A 367 0.81 -11.99 2.53
N GLY A 368 -0.40 -11.69 1.99
CA GLY A 368 -0.94 -10.32 1.94
C GLY A 368 -1.15 -9.73 3.33
N ALA A 369 -1.83 -10.45 4.23
CA ALA A 369 -2.01 -10.01 5.61
C ALA A 369 -0.68 -9.82 6.35
N GLY A 370 0.33 -10.64 6.02
CA GLY A 370 1.69 -10.52 6.54
C GLY A 370 2.36 -9.21 6.14
N ARG A 371 2.23 -8.78 4.87
CA ARG A 371 2.74 -7.47 4.41
C ARG A 371 2.04 -6.31 5.11
N VAL A 372 0.72 -6.38 5.25
CA VAL A 372 -0.05 -5.37 5.99
C VAL A 372 0.41 -5.26 7.45
N ASN A 373 0.58 -6.40 8.13
CA ASN A 373 1.02 -6.39 9.53
C ASN A 373 2.47 -5.93 9.68
N ALA A 374 3.35 -6.23 8.72
CA ALA A 374 4.71 -5.71 8.70
C ALA A 374 4.73 -4.18 8.52
N LEU A 375 3.87 -3.63 7.64
CA LEU A 375 3.68 -2.19 7.50
C LEU A 375 3.21 -1.59 8.83
N ARG A 376 2.15 -2.12 9.43
CA ARG A 376 1.59 -1.64 10.71
C ARG A 376 2.63 -1.61 11.82
N ALA A 377 3.43 -2.68 11.94
CA ALA A 377 4.48 -2.76 12.95
C ALA A 377 5.62 -1.74 12.74
N GLY A 378 5.83 -1.28 11.52
CA GLY A 378 6.83 -0.27 11.18
C GLY A 378 6.36 1.19 11.34
N LEU A 379 5.10 1.41 11.72
CA LEU A 379 4.48 2.74 11.89
C LEU A 379 4.23 3.09 13.37
N SER A 380 4.83 2.36 14.30
CA SER A 380 4.71 2.53 15.77
C SER A 380 5.77 3.46 16.33
#